data_09b926abea422369a4e8506c245f8dca
#
_entry.id   09b926abea422369a4e8506c245f8dca
#
_cell.length_a   1.000
_cell.length_b   1.000
_cell.length_c   1.000
_cell.angle_alpha   90.00
_cell.angle_beta   90.00
_cell.angle_gamma   90.00
#
_symmetry.space_group_name_H-M   'P 1'
#
loop_
_entity.id
_entity.type
_entity.pdbx_description
1 polymer ?
#
loop_
_entity_poly.entity_id
_entity_poly.type
_entity_poly.pdbx_seq_one_letter_code
_entity_poly.pdbx_strand_id
1 'polypeptide(L)'
;QRQMCIRDSSLDEGVQLVIKALSEAKGGETFISKIPSFKITDLAQAILPGCEMPEVGIREGEKLHEVMVTKEDSLLTYEYDKHFIVYPHFDWWSTSKIQAGGKKVEPGFEYSSGKNKEWLSVEQIQELLKSVEIH
;
A
#
# COMPACT_ATOMS: atom_id res chain seq x y z
N GLN A 1 15.52 15.05 -7.58
CA GLN A 1 15.41 13.59 -7.58
C GLN A 1 13.97 13.22 -7.29
N ARG A 2 13.23 12.78 -8.32
CA ARG A 2 11.91 12.25 -8.14
C ARG A 2 12.01 10.83 -7.60
N GLN A 3 11.64 10.67 -6.37
CA GLN A 3 11.31 9.39 -5.81
C GLN A 3 9.81 9.18 -5.96
N MET A 4 9.36 8.88 -7.17
CA MET A 4 8.01 8.38 -7.36
C MET A 4 7.99 6.99 -6.75
N CYS A 5 7.31 6.84 -5.64
CA CYS A 5 7.17 5.56 -4.97
C CYS A 5 5.92 4.90 -5.52
N ILE A 6 6.10 3.80 -6.21
CA ILE A 6 5.02 2.95 -6.65
C ILE A 6 4.81 1.87 -5.58
N ARG A 7 3.58 1.53 -5.35
CA ARG A 7 3.17 0.35 -4.59
C ARG A 7 2.68 -0.66 -5.59
N ASP A 8 3.23 -1.82 -5.52
CA ASP A 8 2.77 -2.93 -6.34
C ASP A 8 2.56 -4.15 -5.46
N SER A 9 1.38 -4.73 -5.61
CA SER A 9 1.07 -6.08 -5.14
C SER A 9 0.94 -6.97 -6.37
N SER A 10 1.33 -8.21 -6.26
CA SER A 10 1.01 -9.17 -7.32
C SER A 10 -0.51 -9.28 -7.49
N LEU A 11 -0.97 -9.65 -8.69
CA LEU A 11 -2.40 -9.88 -8.93
C LEU A 11 -2.97 -10.89 -7.93
N ASP A 12 -2.21 -11.92 -7.60
CA ASP A 12 -2.62 -12.94 -6.62
C ASP A 12 -2.81 -12.37 -5.21
N GLU A 13 -1.92 -11.49 -4.75
CA GLU A 13 -2.09 -10.80 -3.46
C GLU A 13 -3.33 -9.91 -3.44
N GLY A 14 -3.60 -9.21 -4.54
CA GLY A 14 -4.82 -8.42 -4.71
C GLY A 14 -6.07 -9.30 -4.64
N VAL A 15 -6.08 -10.43 -5.35
CA VAL A 15 -7.18 -11.40 -5.32
C VAL A 15 -7.37 -11.97 -3.91
N GLN A 16 -6.29 -12.34 -3.22
CA GLN A 16 -6.37 -12.86 -1.84
C GLN A 16 -6.94 -11.81 -0.88
N LEU A 17 -6.58 -10.54 -1.03
CA LEU A 17 -7.15 -9.46 -0.22
C LEU A 17 -8.66 -9.33 -0.46
N VAL A 18 -9.12 -9.41 -1.71
CA VAL A 18 -10.56 -9.37 -2.05
C VAL A 18 -11.30 -10.56 -1.44
N ILE A 19 -10.78 -11.78 -1.58
CA ILE A 19 -11.39 -12.98 -0.99
C ILE A 19 -11.45 -12.85 0.53
N LYS A 20 -10.37 -12.38 1.16
CA LYS A 20 -10.34 -12.11 2.61
C LYS A 20 -11.41 -11.09 3.00
N ALA A 21 -11.48 -9.96 2.29
CA ALA A 21 -12.47 -8.93 2.56
C ALA A 21 -13.90 -9.47 2.44
N LEU A 22 -14.19 -10.24 1.39
CA LEU A 22 -15.50 -10.88 1.20
C LEU A 22 -15.87 -11.86 2.32
N SER A 23 -14.89 -12.56 2.89
CA SER A 23 -15.13 -13.54 3.96
C SER A 23 -15.25 -12.92 5.35
N GLU A 24 -14.60 -11.77 5.59
CA GLU A 24 -14.44 -11.18 6.92
C GLU A 24 -15.23 -9.89 7.12
N ALA A 25 -15.57 -9.16 6.04
CA ALA A 25 -16.28 -7.89 6.12
C ALA A 25 -17.70 -8.08 6.69
N LYS A 26 -18.09 -7.17 7.55
CA LYS A 26 -19.42 -7.10 8.19
C LYS A 26 -20.24 -5.92 7.68
N GLY A 27 -19.71 -5.21 6.70
CA GLY A 27 -20.32 -4.11 5.94
C GLY A 27 -19.70 -2.74 6.23
N GLY A 28 -19.12 -2.14 5.20
CA GLY A 28 -18.58 -0.78 5.22
C GLY A 28 -17.11 -0.64 5.59
N GLU A 29 -16.41 -1.73 5.91
CA GLU A 29 -14.97 -1.73 6.17
C GLU A 29 -14.17 -1.56 4.88
N THR A 30 -13.04 -0.84 4.97
CA THR A 30 -12.06 -0.74 3.90
C THR A 30 -10.81 -1.52 4.28
N PHE A 31 -10.48 -2.55 3.51
CA PHE A 31 -9.30 -3.37 3.69
C PHE A 31 -8.14 -2.81 2.87
N ILE A 32 -6.99 -2.62 3.49
CA ILE A 32 -5.81 -2.02 2.88
C ILE A 32 -4.61 -2.92 3.14
N SER A 33 -4.04 -3.51 2.09
CA SER A 33 -2.85 -4.36 2.19
C SER A 33 -1.63 -3.56 2.64
N LYS A 34 -0.79 -4.19 3.46
CA LYS A 34 0.58 -3.71 3.69
C LYS A 34 1.43 -4.21 2.54
N ILE A 35 1.91 -3.29 1.72
CA ILE A 35 2.74 -3.58 0.57
C ILE A 35 4.04 -2.77 0.65
N PRO A 36 5.17 -3.34 0.26
CA PRO A 36 6.43 -2.62 0.24
C PRO A 36 6.39 -1.47 -0.76
N SER A 37 7.24 -0.48 -0.55
CA SER A 37 7.45 0.62 -1.49
C SER A 37 8.77 0.41 -2.23
N PHE A 38 8.88 0.98 -3.42
CA PHE A 38 10.13 1.07 -4.15
C PHE A 38 10.23 2.38 -4.92
N LYS A 39 11.43 2.78 -5.27
CA LYS A 39 11.67 3.96 -6.09
C LYS A 39 11.56 3.58 -7.55
N ILE A 40 10.94 4.43 -8.36
CA ILE A 40 10.85 4.21 -9.81
C ILE A 40 12.23 4.11 -10.47
N THR A 41 13.22 4.81 -9.90
CA THR A 41 14.61 4.71 -10.33
C THR A 41 15.21 3.33 -10.09
N ASP A 42 14.87 2.71 -8.96
CA ASP A 42 15.35 1.37 -8.61
C ASP A 42 14.68 0.31 -9.50
N LEU A 43 13.39 0.50 -9.82
CA LEU A 43 12.70 -0.32 -10.81
C LEU A 43 13.36 -0.22 -12.20
N ALA A 44 13.66 1.00 -12.65
CA ALA A 44 14.33 1.21 -13.94
C ALA A 44 15.71 0.52 -13.98
N GLN A 45 16.48 0.64 -12.90
CA GLN A 45 17.77 -0.05 -12.77
C GLN A 45 17.62 -1.58 -12.71
N ALA A 46 16.55 -2.08 -12.08
CA ALA A 46 16.27 -3.51 -12.03
C ALA A 46 15.96 -4.11 -13.41
N ILE A 47 15.23 -3.35 -14.25
CA ILE A 47 14.84 -3.77 -15.61
C ILE A 47 16.00 -3.59 -16.57
N LEU A 48 16.65 -2.43 -16.57
CA LEU A 48 17.73 -2.08 -17.50
C LEU A 48 18.86 -1.38 -16.73
N PRO A 49 19.86 -2.14 -16.24
CA PRO A 49 21.01 -1.57 -15.55
C PRO A 49 21.76 -0.55 -16.42
N GLY A 50 22.06 0.61 -15.82
CA GLY A 50 22.77 1.68 -16.52
C GLY A 50 21.93 2.52 -17.48
N CYS A 51 20.61 2.39 -17.48
CA CYS A 51 19.73 3.24 -18.31
C CYS A 51 19.83 4.71 -17.88
N GLU A 52 19.79 5.60 -18.87
CA GLU A 52 19.68 7.04 -18.63
C GLU A 52 18.27 7.39 -18.13
N MET A 53 18.20 8.18 -17.07
CA MET A 53 16.94 8.62 -16.46
C MET A 53 16.89 10.15 -16.42
N PRO A 54 16.57 10.81 -17.55
CA PRO A 54 16.48 12.26 -17.58
C PRO A 54 15.33 12.76 -16.71
N GLU A 55 15.58 13.80 -15.95
CA GLU A 55 14.55 14.45 -15.11
C GLU A 55 13.71 15.40 -15.97
N VAL A 56 12.41 15.09 -16.10
CA VAL A 56 11.49 15.84 -17.00
C VAL A 56 10.52 16.78 -16.26
N GLY A 57 10.65 16.91 -14.94
CA GLY A 57 9.77 17.76 -14.12
C GLY A 57 8.47 17.04 -13.67
N ILE A 58 7.64 17.65 -12.83
CA ILE A 58 6.32 17.16 -12.37
C ILE A 58 5.24 17.60 -13.33
N ARG A 59 4.31 16.71 -13.69
CA ARG A 59 3.09 17.07 -14.42
C ARG A 59 2.05 17.61 -13.43
N GLU A 60 1.14 18.46 -13.91
CA GLU A 60 -0.01 18.89 -13.10
C GLU A 60 -0.81 17.69 -12.62
N GLY A 61 -1.16 17.68 -11.32
CA GLY A 61 -1.93 16.60 -10.72
C GLY A 61 -1.13 15.36 -10.30
N GLU A 62 0.15 15.24 -10.66
CA GLU A 62 1.01 14.15 -10.17
C GLU A 62 1.33 14.30 -8.69
N LYS A 63 1.23 13.19 -7.96
CA LYS A 63 1.66 13.08 -6.57
C LYS A 63 3.00 12.38 -6.49
N LEU A 64 3.88 12.85 -5.60
CA LEU A 64 5.15 12.17 -5.31
C LEU A 64 4.96 10.88 -4.52
N HIS A 65 3.90 10.83 -3.71
CA HIS A 65 3.57 9.72 -2.83
C HIS A 65 2.08 9.45 -2.88
N GLU A 66 1.74 8.17 -2.93
CA GLU A 66 0.37 7.71 -2.78
C GLU A 66 0.04 7.47 -1.31
N VAL A 67 -1.16 7.90 -0.91
CA VAL A 67 -1.67 7.75 0.46
C VAL A 67 -2.80 6.73 0.44
N MET A 68 -2.68 5.70 1.28
CA MET A 68 -3.65 4.61 1.40
C MET A 68 -4.50 4.74 2.68
N VAL A 69 -3.91 5.23 3.77
CA VAL A 69 -4.61 5.62 4.99
C VAL A 69 -4.28 7.08 5.24
N THR A 70 -5.30 7.92 5.25
CA THR A 70 -5.14 9.35 5.55
C THR A 70 -5.03 9.58 7.06
N LYS A 71 -4.58 10.76 7.46
CA LYS A 71 -4.53 11.13 8.88
C LYS A 71 -5.93 11.16 9.52
N GLU A 72 -6.92 11.54 8.74
CA GLU A 72 -8.33 11.57 9.15
C GLU A 72 -8.85 10.16 9.40
N ASP A 73 -8.54 9.22 8.50
CA ASP A 73 -8.93 7.81 8.62
C ASP A 73 -8.25 7.11 9.81
N SER A 74 -7.13 7.64 10.31
CA SER A 74 -6.38 7.04 11.43
C SER A 74 -7.23 6.83 12.67
N LEU A 75 -8.23 7.66 12.89
CA LEU A 75 -9.14 7.56 14.04
C LEU A 75 -9.96 6.27 14.03
N LEU A 76 -10.17 5.69 12.85
CA LEU A 76 -10.99 4.51 12.61
C LEU A 76 -10.18 3.32 12.09
N THR A 77 -8.86 3.47 12.02
CA THR A 77 -7.96 2.48 11.45
C THR A 77 -7.38 1.55 12.51
N TYR A 78 -7.38 0.28 12.20
CA TYR A 78 -6.74 -0.78 12.98
C TYR A 78 -5.69 -1.50 12.13
N GLU A 79 -4.55 -1.72 12.73
CA GLU A 79 -3.42 -2.44 12.14
C GLU A 79 -3.49 -3.91 12.50
N TYR A 80 -3.39 -4.76 11.49
CA TYR A 80 -3.23 -6.21 11.59
C TYR A 80 -1.86 -6.62 11.03
N ASP A 81 -1.56 -7.90 11.07
CA ASP A 81 -0.26 -8.41 10.60
C ASP A 81 0.05 -7.98 9.16
N LYS A 82 -0.83 -8.30 8.21
CA LYS A 82 -0.60 -8.06 6.77
C LYS A 82 -1.46 -6.95 6.14
N HIS A 83 -2.31 -6.30 6.91
CA HIS A 83 -3.23 -5.30 6.37
C HIS A 83 -3.68 -4.31 7.44
N PHE A 84 -4.29 -3.22 6.99
CA PHE A 84 -5.07 -2.31 7.82
C PHE A 84 -6.55 -2.48 7.48
N ILE A 85 -7.42 -2.19 8.45
CA ILE A 85 -8.85 -2.04 8.22
C ILE A 85 -9.25 -0.66 8.73
N VAL A 86 -9.88 0.13 7.84
CA VAL A 86 -10.57 1.36 8.21
C VAL A 86 -12.02 1.00 8.45
N TYR A 87 -12.47 1.17 9.70
CA TYR A 87 -13.84 0.88 10.07
C TYR A 87 -14.76 2.07 9.79
N PRO A 88 -16.01 1.84 9.39
CA PRO A 88 -16.94 2.91 9.12
C PRO A 88 -17.37 3.63 10.40
N HIS A 89 -17.69 4.92 10.27
CA HIS A 89 -18.26 5.75 11.32
C HIS A 89 -19.72 6.07 11.00
N PHE A 90 -20.58 5.06 11.15
CA PHE A 90 -22.01 5.23 10.95
C PHE A 90 -22.77 4.81 12.21
N ASP A 91 -23.91 5.46 12.50
CA ASP A 91 -24.72 5.17 13.69
C ASP A 91 -25.25 3.72 13.75
N TRP A 92 -25.44 3.10 12.57
CA TRP A 92 -25.88 1.70 12.47
C TRP A 92 -24.75 0.69 12.62
N TRP A 93 -23.48 1.14 12.61
CA TRP A 93 -22.33 0.26 12.73
C TRP A 93 -21.83 0.19 14.18
N SER A 94 -21.66 -1.01 14.70
CA SER A 94 -21.25 -1.22 16.09
C SER A 94 -19.76 -1.55 16.19
N THR A 95 -19.06 -0.94 17.14
CA THR A 95 -17.67 -1.27 17.48
C THR A 95 -17.46 -2.72 17.91
N SER A 96 -18.54 -3.42 18.31
CA SER A 96 -18.48 -4.87 18.58
C SER A 96 -18.16 -5.71 17.35
N LYS A 97 -18.28 -5.13 16.15
CA LYS A 97 -17.90 -5.77 14.89
C LYS A 97 -16.41 -5.66 14.56
N ILE A 98 -15.63 -4.90 15.34
CA ILE A 98 -14.18 -4.81 15.15
C ILE A 98 -13.57 -6.20 15.33
N GLN A 99 -12.74 -6.60 14.39
CA GLN A 99 -12.09 -7.90 14.42
C GLN A 99 -11.09 -7.99 15.58
N ALA A 100 -11.02 -9.15 16.20
CA ALA A 100 -10.04 -9.42 17.24
C ALA A 100 -8.60 -9.39 16.68
N GLY A 101 -7.64 -9.00 17.52
CA GLY A 101 -6.21 -9.00 17.18
C GLY A 101 -5.71 -7.74 16.43
N GLY A 102 -6.62 -6.81 16.08
CA GLY A 102 -6.21 -5.53 15.52
C GLY A 102 -5.73 -4.55 16.59
N LYS A 103 -4.67 -3.81 16.29
CA LYS A 103 -4.18 -2.70 17.12
C LYS A 103 -4.63 -1.39 16.52
N LYS A 104 -5.35 -0.57 17.27
CA LYS A 104 -5.71 0.78 16.82
C LYS A 104 -4.45 1.59 16.56
N VAL A 105 -4.37 2.25 15.41
CA VAL A 105 -3.23 3.13 15.09
C VAL A 105 -3.31 4.44 15.87
N GLU A 106 -2.18 5.13 16.01
CA GLU A 106 -2.13 6.42 16.68
C GLU A 106 -2.87 7.51 15.87
N PRO A 107 -3.57 8.45 16.54
CA PRO A 107 -4.18 9.59 15.86
C PRO A 107 -3.15 10.34 15.00
N GLY A 108 -3.51 10.63 13.74
CA GLY A 108 -2.62 11.29 12.78
C GLY A 108 -1.66 10.33 12.07
N PHE A 109 -1.78 9.02 12.29
CA PHE A 109 -1.08 8.02 11.50
C PHE A 109 -1.45 8.17 10.02
N GLU A 110 -0.46 7.99 9.15
CA GLU A 110 -0.64 8.02 7.71
C GLU A 110 0.12 6.86 7.09
N TYR A 111 -0.55 6.05 6.31
CA TYR A 111 0.09 5.01 5.52
C TYR A 111 0.23 5.47 4.07
N SER A 112 1.43 5.86 3.71
CA SER A 112 1.76 6.38 2.38
C SER A 112 3.04 5.74 1.85
N SER A 113 3.22 5.77 0.52
CA SER A 113 4.42 5.23 -0.11
C SER A 113 5.71 5.91 0.39
N GLY A 114 5.65 7.19 0.75
CA GLY A 114 6.82 7.93 1.26
C GLY A 114 7.16 7.67 2.73
N LYS A 115 6.20 7.16 3.52
CA LYS A 115 6.38 6.88 4.96
C LYS A 115 6.40 5.38 5.26
N ASN A 116 6.42 4.55 4.24
CA ASN A 116 6.49 3.11 4.41
C ASN A 116 7.82 2.71 5.09
N LYS A 117 7.75 1.70 5.94
CA LYS A 117 8.94 1.14 6.61
C LYS A 117 9.65 0.10 5.73
N GLU A 118 8.91 -0.53 4.83
CA GLU A 118 9.40 -1.59 3.96
C GLU A 118 9.68 -1.01 2.56
N TRP A 119 10.95 -1.09 2.16
CA TRP A 119 11.44 -0.65 0.86
C TRP A 119 12.14 -1.79 0.16
N LEU A 120 11.81 -2.01 -1.10
CA LEU A 120 12.49 -3.01 -1.92
C LEU A 120 13.80 -2.46 -2.47
N SER A 121 14.85 -3.28 -2.40
CA SER A 121 16.10 -3.02 -3.10
C SER A 121 15.99 -3.40 -4.59
N VAL A 122 16.98 -2.98 -5.39
CA VAL A 122 17.06 -3.34 -6.82
C VAL A 122 17.06 -4.86 -7.00
N GLU A 123 17.79 -5.59 -6.15
CA GLU A 123 17.88 -7.06 -6.20
C GLU A 123 16.54 -7.71 -5.88
N GLN A 124 15.83 -7.20 -4.88
CA GLN A 124 14.49 -7.69 -4.51
C GLN A 124 13.47 -7.43 -5.62
N ILE A 125 13.56 -6.27 -6.30
CA ILE A 125 12.72 -5.95 -7.45
C ILE A 125 13.04 -6.93 -8.60
N GLN A 126 14.31 -7.22 -8.86
CA GLN A 126 14.71 -8.20 -9.88
C GLN A 126 14.16 -9.60 -9.60
N GLU A 127 14.16 -10.03 -8.34
CA GLU A 127 13.57 -11.33 -7.96
C GLU A 127 12.05 -11.34 -8.20
N LEU A 128 11.35 -10.27 -7.84
CA LEU A 128 9.92 -10.13 -8.12
C LEU A 128 9.62 -10.15 -9.63
N LEU A 129 10.42 -9.46 -10.44
CA LEU A 129 10.26 -9.45 -11.90
C LEU A 129 10.42 -10.84 -12.52
N LYS A 130 11.28 -11.71 -11.97
CA LYS A 130 11.41 -13.11 -12.43
C LYS A 130 10.17 -13.94 -12.15
N SER A 131 9.41 -13.61 -11.09
CA SER A 131 8.18 -14.31 -10.73
C SER A 131 6.97 -13.83 -11.55
N VAL A 132 7.06 -12.68 -12.20
CA VAL A 132 6.03 -12.14 -13.09
C VAL A 132 6.34 -12.64 -14.49
N GLU A 133 5.58 -13.61 -15.00
CA GLU A 133 5.62 -13.97 -16.41
C GLU A 133 5.14 -12.77 -17.22
N ILE A 134 6.07 -12.12 -17.91
CA ILE A 134 5.75 -11.09 -18.88
C ILE A 134 5.22 -11.82 -20.12
N HIS A 135 3.91 -11.86 -20.27
CA HIS A 135 3.25 -12.35 -21.47
C HIS A 135 3.17 -11.26 -22.52
#